data_d9adcf805c2deca1e019af014b5aa3e9
#
_entry.id   d9adcf805c2deca1e019af014b5aa3e9
#
_cell.length_a   1.000
_cell.length_b   1.000
_cell.length_c   1.000
_cell.angle_alpha   90.00
_cell.angle_beta   90.00
_cell.angle_gamma   90.00
#
_symmetry.space_group_name_H-M   'P 1'
#
loop_
_entity.id
_entity.type
_entity.pdbx_description
1 polymer ?
#
loop_
_entity_poly.entity_id
_entity_poly.type
_entity_poly.pdbx_seq_one_letter_code
_entity_poly.pdbx_strand_id
1 'polypeptide(L)'
;MTAMTKIDWAKKLGWTEEHLDEIRNAGYSYIRQGKYDIAVPFFEALVILNPDSAYDLQTLGALYVQTNQAENAIKYLDRALQLETDHSPTLLNLAKAFFMAGKTDEGIRLVNVLQHDPNRYISGTASALLLTYGQ
;
A
#
# COMPACT_ATOMS: atom_id res chain seq x y z
N MET A 1 -22.11 -25.06 -3.07
CA MET A 1 -20.83 -24.86 -2.36
C MET A 1 -20.81 -23.49 -1.71
N THR A 2 -20.49 -23.47 -0.46
CA THR A 2 -20.38 -22.21 0.27
C THR A 2 -19.01 -21.58 0.01
N ALA A 3 -18.99 -20.27 -0.14
CA ALA A 3 -17.74 -19.53 -0.19
C ALA A 3 -16.97 -19.74 1.12
N MET A 4 -15.65 -19.79 1.05
CA MET A 4 -14.85 -19.85 2.25
C MET A 4 -15.07 -18.60 3.07
N THR A 5 -15.49 -18.78 4.30
CA THR A 5 -15.65 -17.66 5.22
C THR A 5 -14.27 -17.22 5.72
N LYS A 6 -13.98 -15.94 5.57
CA LYS A 6 -12.75 -15.40 6.15
C LYS A 6 -12.81 -15.50 7.67
N ILE A 7 -11.71 -15.91 8.27
CA ILE A 7 -11.60 -15.93 9.72
C ILE A 7 -11.38 -14.50 10.21
N ASP A 8 -12.22 -14.07 11.14
CA ASP A 8 -11.99 -12.83 11.86
C ASP A 8 -11.03 -13.11 13.01
N TRP A 9 -9.76 -12.97 12.75
CA TRP A 9 -8.71 -13.30 13.71
C TRP A 9 -8.73 -12.39 14.93
N ALA A 10 -9.04 -11.10 14.75
CA ALA A 10 -9.13 -10.18 15.89
C ALA A 10 -10.23 -10.60 16.85
N LYS A 11 -11.40 -10.91 16.32
CA LYS A 11 -12.53 -11.38 17.11
C LYS A 11 -12.19 -12.71 17.80
N LYS A 12 -11.59 -13.63 17.07
CA LYS A 12 -11.24 -14.96 17.58
C LYS A 12 -10.23 -14.87 18.73
N LEU A 13 -9.31 -13.90 18.66
CA LEU A 13 -8.30 -13.65 19.69
C LEU A 13 -8.83 -12.77 20.83
N GLY A 14 -10.04 -12.25 20.70
CA GLY A 14 -10.61 -11.33 21.68
C GLY A 14 -9.98 -9.92 21.62
N TRP A 15 -9.43 -9.54 20.47
CA TRP A 15 -8.80 -8.25 20.29
C TRP A 15 -9.79 -7.21 19.81
N THR A 16 -9.68 -6.00 20.35
CA THR A 16 -10.52 -4.86 20.02
C THR A 16 -9.78 -3.91 19.08
N GLU A 17 -10.50 -2.89 18.58
CA GLU A 17 -9.89 -1.81 17.82
C GLU A 17 -8.75 -1.13 18.59
N GLU A 18 -8.88 -1.03 19.91
CA GLU A 18 -7.83 -0.45 20.75
C GLU A 18 -6.53 -1.26 20.66
N HIS A 19 -6.61 -2.58 20.67
CA HIS A 19 -5.45 -3.45 20.48
C HIS A 19 -4.83 -3.26 19.10
N LEU A 20 -5.66 -3.15 18.07
CA LEU A 20 -5.19 -2.92 16.70
C LEU A 20 -4.50 -1.56 16.59
N ASP A 21 -5.05 -0.54 17.24
CA ASP A 21 -4.44 0.78 17.25
C ASP A 21 -3.08 0.80 17.95
N GLU A 22 -2.89 0.00 18.99
CA GLU A 22 -1.59 -0.13 19.63
C GLU A 22 -0.54 -0.70 18.67
N ILE A 23 -0.91 -1.73 17.91
CA ILE A 23 -0.02 -2.30 16.88
C ILE A 23 0.28 -1.26 15.81
N ARG A 24 -0.74 -0.56 15.36
CA ARG A 24 -0.62 0.47 14.30
C ARG A 24 0.30 1.60 14.76
N ASN A 25 0.12 2.07 15.98
CA ASN A 25 0.95 3.14 16.54
C ASN A 25 2.41 2.71 16.68
N ALA A 26 2.65 1.47 17.11
CA ALA A 26 4.01 0.92 17.18
C ALA A 26 4.65 0.88 15.78
N GLY A 27 3.91 0.40 14.79
CA GLY A 27 4.38 0.38 13.40
C GLY A 27 4.72 1.78 12.89
N TYR A 28 3.87 2.76 13.15
CA TYR A 28 4.13 4.15 12.77
C TYR A 28 5.35 4.75 13.44
N SER A 29 5.62 4.37 14.68
CA SER A 29 6.81 4.82 15.38
C SER A 29 8.07 4.43 14.59
N TYR A 30 8.11 3.22 14.06
CA TYR A 30 9.23 2.78 13.23
C TYR A 30 9.26 3.46 11.86
N ILE A 31 8.10 3.71 11.25
CA ILE A 31 8.03 4.46 9.99
C ILE A 31 8.63 5.85 10.18
N ARG A 32 8.27 6.55 11.25
CA ARG A 32 8.79 7.90 11.54
C ARG A 32 10.31 7.91 11.74
N GLN A 33 10.88 6.80 12.18
CA GLN A 33 12.31 6.62 12.34
C GLN A 33 13.01 6.18 11.05
N GLY A 34 12.27 5.98 9.98
CA GLY A 34 12.81 5.44 8.73
C GLY A 34 13.15 3.95 8.78
N LYS A 35 12.70 3.25 9.82
CA LYS A 35 12.96 1.83 10.01
C LYS A 35 11.84 1.01 9.36
N TYR A 36 11.77 1.09 8.03
CA TYR A 36 10.68 0.48 7.27
C TYR A 36 10.66 -1.04 7.38
N ASP A 37 11.82 -1.69 7.38
CA ASP A 37 11.91 -3.15 7.53
C ASP A 37 11.29 -3.62 8.83
N ILE A 38 11.48 -2.85 9.91
CA ILE A 38 10.91 -3.20 11.22
C ILE A 38 9.41 -2.92 11.25
N ALA A 39 8.95 -1.89 10.55
CA ALA A 39 7.53 -1.56 10.49
C ALA A 39 6.70 -2.61 9.73
N VAL A 40 7.27 -3.27 8.73
CA VAL A 40 6.55 -4.24 7.88
C VAL A 40 5.83 -5.31 8.69
N PRO A 41 6.45 -6.04 9.64
CA PRO A 41 5.73 -7.07 10.40
C PRO A 41 4.51 -6.57 11.16
N PHE A 42 4.54 -5.33 11.65
CA PHE A 42 3.40 -4.75 12.35
C PHE A 42 2.20 -4.62 11.40
N PHE A 43 2.41 -4.11 10.20
CA PHE A 43 1.33 -3.95 9.23
C PHE A 43 0.94 -5.27 8.56
N GLU A 44 1.86 -6.23 8.43
CA GLU A 44 1.51 -7.59 8.02
C GLU A 44 0.53 -8.23 9.01
N ALA A 45 0.77 -8.06 10.31
CA ALA A 45 -0.15 -8.53 11.33
C ALA A 45 -1.50 -7.82 11.24
N LEU A 46 -1.50 -6.51 11.04
CA LEU A 46 -2.73 -5.71 10.94
C LEU A 46 -3.61 -6.15 9.77
N VAL A 47 -3.05 -6.44 8.60
CA VAL A 47 -3.85 -6.86 7.45
C VAL A 47 -4.41 -8.27 7.60
N ILE A 48 -3.82 -9.09 8.46
CA ILE A 48 -4.39 -10.38 8.83
C ILE A 48 -5.53 -10.19 9.84
N LEU A 49 -5.30 -9.36 10.85
CA LEU A 49 -6.26 -9.12 11.94
C LEU A 49 -7.44 -8.27 11.47
N ASN A 50 -7.23 -7.39 10.51
CA ASN A 50 -8.23 -6.43 10.02
C ASN A 50 -8.14 -6.30 8.49
N PRO A 51 -8.54 -7.35 7.74
CA PRO A 51 -8.27 -7.43 6.29
C PRO A 51 -9.06 -6.45 5.44
N ASP A 52 -10.09 -5.80 5.98
CA ASP A 52 -10.94 -4.87 5.24
C ASP A 52 -10.58 -3.41 5.51
N SER A 53 -9.43 -3.15 6.12
CA SER A 53 -8.93 -1.79 6.31
C SER A 53 -8.12 -1.36 5.09
N ALA A 54 -8.68 -0.50 4.25
CA ALA A 54 -7.96 0.09 3.13
C ALA A 54 -6.67 0.77 3.60
N TYR A 55 -6.76 1.48 4.72
CA TYR A 55 -5.64 2.20 5.29
C TYR A 55 -4.45 1.31 5.65
N ASP A 56 -4.69 0.19 6.31
CA ASP A 56 -3.62 -0.76 6.68
C ASP A 56 -3.01 -1.41 5.43
N LEU A 57 -3.84 -1.73 4.45
CA LEU A 57 -3.36 -2.27 3.17
C LEU A 57 -2.54 -1.25 2.39
N GLN A 58 -2.97 0.01 2.37
CA GLN A 58 -2.22 1.11 1.73
C GLN A 58 -0.85 1.29 2.39
N THR A 59 -0.82 1.27 3.72
CA THR A 59 0.42 1.44 4.48
C THR A 59 1.37 0.28 4.23
N LEU A 60 0.88 -0.95 4.28
CA LEU A 60 1.71 -2.12 4.01
C LEU A 60 2.27 -2.09 2.57
N GLY A 61 1.42 -1.75 1.61
CA GLY A 61 1.86 -1.61 0.22
C GLY A 61 2.96 -0.56 0.05
N ALA A 62 2.80 0.61 0.69
CA ALA A 62 3.79 1.66 0.69
C ALA A 62 5.12 1.20 1.33
N LEU A 63 5.04 0.45 2.42
CA LEU A 63 6.22 -0.12 3.08
C LEU A 63 6.95 -1.10 2.17
N TYR A 64 6.23 -1.92 1.43
CA TYR A 64 6.86 -2.83 0.47
C TYR A 64 7.55 -2.08 -0.68
N VAL A 65 7.01 -0.94 -1.11
CA VAL A 65 7.72 -0.08 -2.07
C VAL A 65 9.04 0.40 -1.46
N GLN A 66 9.00 0.87 -0.22
CA GLN A 66 10.20 1.39 0.47
C GLN A 66 11.25 0.32 0.75
N THR A 67 10.82 -0.93 0.93
CA THR A 67 11.72 -2.05 1.22
C THR A 67 12.07 -2.85 -0.03
N ASN A 68 11.79 -2.30 -1.20
CA ASN A 68 12.14 -2.87 -2.51
C ASN A 68 11.51 -4.26 -2.75
N GLN A 69 10.28 -4.43 -2.32
CA GLN A 69 9.51 -5.66 -2.49
C GLN A 69 8.34 -5.39 -3.44
N ALA A 70 8.66 -5.22 -4.72
CA ALA A 70 7.72 -4.74 -5.73
C ALA A 70 6.50 -5.65 -5.92
N GLU A 71 6.69 -6.97 -5.97
CA GLU A 71 5.57 -7.90 -6.19
C GLU A 71 4.60 -7.90 -5.01
N ASN A 72 5.14 -7.87 -3.78
CA ASN A 72 4.30 -7.75 -2.59
C ASN A 72 3.56 -6.41 -2.58
N ALA A 73 4.25 -5.33 -2.95
CA ALA A 73 3.63 -4.00 -3.04
C ALA A 73 2.43 -4.01 -3.99
N ILE A 74 2.60 -4.55 -5.19
CA ILE A 74 1.54 -4.63 -6.20
C ILE A 74 0.32 -5.37 -5.62
N LYS A 75 0.55 -6.51 -5.00
CA LYS A 75 -0.51 -7.34 -4.42
C LYS A 75 -1.36 -6.56 -3.40
N TYR A 76 -0.70 -5.91 -2.44
CA TYR A 76 -1.42 -5.24 -1.35
C TYR A 76 -1.99 -3.89 -1.77
N LEU A 77 -1.32 -3.16 -2.65
CA LEU A 77 -1.86 -1.92 -3.19
C LEU A 77 -3.09 -2.19 -4.06
N ASP A 78 -3.08 -3.26 -4.84
CA ASP A 78 -4.24 -3.67 -5.62
C ASP A 78 -5.44 -4.00 -4.72
N ARG A 79 -5.21 -4.75 -3.64
CA ARG A 79 -6.25 -5.03 -2.65
C ARG A 79 -6.80 -3.77 -2.02
N ALA A 80 -5.93 -2.81 -1.70
CA ALA A 80 -6.35 -1.52 -1.15
C ALA A 80 -7.25 -0.76 -2.12
N LEU A 81 -6.92 -0.78 -3.41
CA LEU A 81 -7.69 -0.11 -4.44
C LEU A 81 -9.05 -0.76 -4.69
N GLN A 82 -9.21 -2.04 -4.40
CA GLN A 82 -10.52 -2.70 -4.44
C GLN A 82 -11.46 -2.13 -3.38
N LEU A 83 -10.93 -1.64 -2.27
CA LEU A 83 -11.70 -1.03 -1.18
C LEU A 83 -11.87 0.48 -1.36
N GLU A 84 -10.88 1.14 -1.93
CA GLU A 84 -10.86 2.59 -2.13
C GLU A 84 -10.23 2.90 -3.49
N THR A 85 -11.07 2.99 -4.52
CA THR A 85 -10.63 2.92 -5.93
C THR A 85 -9.85 4.13 -6.43
N ASP A 86 -10.12 5.32 -5.91
CA ASP A 86 -9.57 6.58 -6.46
C ASP A 86 -8.51 7.21 -5.57
N HIS A 87 -7.90 6.43 -4.69
CA HIS A 87 -6.91 6.96 -3.76
C HIS A 87 -5.59 7.23 -4.47
N SER A 88 -5.35 8.49 -4.83
CA SER A 88 -4.19 8.89 -5.63
C SER A 88 -2.84 8.51 -5.03
N PRO A 89 -2.59 8.65 -3.71
CA PRO A 89 -1.32 8.19 -3.15
C PRO A 89 -1.07 6.70 -3.36
N THR A 90 -2.13 5.88 -3.27
CA THR A 90 -2.03 4.44 -3.51
C THR A 90 -1.73 4.14 -4.98
N LEU A 91 -2.40 4.85 -5.89
CA LEU A 91 -2.13 4.73 -7.33
C LEU A 91 -0.69 5.12 -7.67
N LEU A 92 -0.17 6.15 -7.04
CA LEU A 92 1.23 6.55 -7.25
C LEU A 92 2.20 5.49 -6.76
N ASN A 93 1.96 4.93 -5.58
CA ASN A 93 2.78 3.84 -5.06
C ASN A 93 2.70 2.59 -5.95
N LEU A 94 1.52 2.31 -6.48
CA LEU A 94 1.35 1.20 -7.43
C LEU A 94 2.15 1.43 -8.71
N ALA A 95 2.15 2.66 -9.24
CA ALA A 95 2.98 3.00 -10.39
C ALA A 95 4.46 2.77 -10.11
N LYS A 96 4.94 3.23 -8.95
CA LYS A 96 6.32 2.99 -8.52
C LYS A 96 6.63 1.50 -8.46
N ALA A 97 5.73 0.71 -7.88
CA ALA A 97 5.89 -0.73 -7.77
C ALA A 97 5.95 -1.41 -9.15
N PHE A 98 5.12 -0.97 -10.10
CA PHE A 98 5.16 -1.49 -11.46
C PHE A 98 6.52 -1.22 -12.11
N PHE A 99 7.04 0.00 -12.00
CA PHE A 99 8.36 0.30 -12.55
C PHE A 99 9.46 -0.55 -11.90
N MET A 100 9.40 -0.71 -10.58
CA MET A 100 10.36 -1.55 -9.84
C MET A 100 10.30 -3.01 -10.28
N ALA A 101 9.11 -3.50 -10.66
CA ALA A 101 8.91 -4.88 -11.12
C ALA A 101 9.19 -5.07 -12.61
N GLY A 102 9.60 -4.01 -13.32
CA GLY A 102 9.82 -4.07 -14.75
C GLY A 102 8.54 -4.02 -15.58
N LYS A 103 7.41 -3.72 -14.95
CA LYS A 103 6.10 -3.60 -15.63
C LYS A 103 5.89 -2.16 -16.09
N THR A 104 6.74 -1.73 -17.02
CA THR A 104 6.84 -0.34 -17.44
C THR A 104 5.56 0.18 -18.07
N ASP A 105 4.89 -0.62 -18.91
CA ASP A 105 3.67 -0.20 -19.59
C ASP A 105 2.54 0.11 -18.58
N GLU A 106 2.38 -0.73 -17.57
CA GLU A 106 1.39 -0.51 -16.52
C GLU A 106 1.72 0.73 -15.71
N GLY A 107 2.99 0.94 -15.38
CA GLY A 107 3.44 2.13 -14.69
C GLY A 107 3.16 3.40 -15.48
N ILE A 108 3.46 3.39 -16.76
CA ILE A 108 3.24 4.56 -17.66
C ILE A 108 1.75 4.91 -17.74
N ARG A 109 0.87 3.92 -17.84
CA ARG A 109 -0.58 4.18 -17.87
C ARG A 109 -1.04 4.93 -16.63
N LEU A 110 -0.55 4.54 -15.46
CA LEU A 110 -0.91 5.20 -14.20
C LEU A 110 -0.36 6.61 -14.12
N VAL A 111 0.92 6.82 -14.46
CA VAL A 111 1.52 8.16 -14.34
C VAL A 111 0.96 9.12 -15.38
N ASN A 112 0.52 8.64 -16.54
CA ASN A 112 -0.17 9.48 -17.52
C ASN A 112 -1.44 10.10 -16.93
N VAL A 113 -2.17 9.36 -16.13
CA VAL A 113 -3.35 9.88 -15.43
C VAL A 113 -2.96 10.77 -14.26
N LEU A 114 -2.00 10.30 -13.44
CA LEU A 114 -1.61 10.98 -12.21
C LEU A 114 -0.89 12.31 -12.43
N GLN A 115 -0.28 12.53 -13.59
CA GLN A 115 0.34 13.84 -13.89
C GLN A 115 -0.67 14.99 -13.92
N HIS A 116 -1.96 14.69 -14.01
CA HIS A 116 -3.04 15.66 -13.97
C HIS A 116 -3.71 15.79 -12.61
N ASP A 117 -3.18 15.09 -11.60
CA ASP A 117 -3.75 15.14 -10.26
C ASP A 117 -3.62 16.54 -9.65
N PRO A 118 -4.65 17.05 -8.95
CA PRO A 118 -4.58 18.36 -8.33
C PRO A 118 -3.52 18.50 -7.25
N ASN A 119 -3.13 17.39 -6.62
CA ASN A 119 -2.07 17.38 -5.62
C ASN A 119 -0.72 17.50 -6.31
N ARG A 120 0.02 18.58 -6.03
CA ARG A 120 1.29 18.88 -6.70
C ARG A 120 2.38 17.85 -6.43
N TYR A 121 2.39 17.25 -5.26
CA TYR A 121 3.34 16.17 -4.97
C TYR A 121 3.08 14.98 -5.88
N ILE A 122 1.83 14.61 -6.03
CA ILE A 122 1.44 13.46 -6.87
C ILE A 122 1.70 13.75 -8.34
N SER A 123 1.22 14.88 -8.84
CA SER A 123 1.39 15.23 -10.26
C SER A 123 2.85 15.45 -10.61
N GLY A 124 3.62 16.09 -9.74
CA GLY A 124 5.05 16.31 -9.95
C GLY A 124 5.84 15.01 -9.94
N THR A 125 5.56 14.13 -9.01
CA THR A 125 6.22 12.82 -8.94
C THR A 125 5.86 11.96 -10.16
N ALA A 126 4.59 11.97 -10.56
CA ALA A 126 4.14 11.24 -11.75
C ALA A 126 4.85 11.76 -13.01
N SER A 127 4.98 13.07 -13.16
CA SER A 127 5.69 13.68 -14.30
C SER A 127 7.16 13.27 -14.31
N ALA A 128 7.81 13.27 -13.16
CA ALA A 128 9.20 12.84 -13.03
C ALA A 128 9.38 11.36 -13.42
N LEU A 129 8.47 10.50 -12.98
CA LEU A 129 8.49 9.07 -13.34
C LEU A 129 8.27 8.89 -14.85
N LEU A 130 7.37 9.65 -15.44
CA LEU A 130 7.12 9.59 -16.87
C LEU A 130 8.37 10.00 -17.67
N LEU A 131 9.08 11.04 -17.22
CA LEU A 131 10.35 11.43 -17.84
C LEU A 131 11.42 10.35 -17.72
N THR A 132 11.44 9.64 -16.60
CA THR A 132 12.44 8.60 -16.34
C THR A 132 12.18 7.33 -17.15
N TYR A 133 10.93 6.90 -17.21
CA TYR A 133 10.57 5.59 -17.78
C TYR A 133 9.81 5.66 -19.10
N GLY A 134 9.34 6.84 -19.50
CA GLY A 134 8.54 7.02 -20.72
C GLY A 134 9.36 7.14 -21.99
N GLN A 135 10.64 6.90 -21.92
CA GLN A 135 11.57 7.01 -23.05
C GLN A 135 11.43 5.84 -24.02
#